data_ca5eef15392f69951cbf7cbe928a0294
#
_entry.id   ca5eef15392f69951cbf7cbe928a0294
#
_cell.length_a   1.000
_cell.length_b   1.000
_cell.length_c   1.000
_cell.angle_alpha   90.00
_cell.angle_beta   90.00
_cell.angle_gamma   90.00
#
_symmetry.space_group_name_H-M   'P 1'
#
loop_
_entity.id
_entity.type
_entity.pdbx_description
1 polymer ?
#
loop_
_entity_poly.entity_id
_entity_poly.type
_entity_poly.pdbx_seq_one_letter_code
_entity_poly.pdbx_strand_id
1 'polypeptide(L)'
;MSKNKCLADSLSRRQFLGRSALTGAAAFVPSVLYGQVASRKIRLGIAGGRFGLQFYWHEHPDCIVEAVTDLVPERREKLMETYRCTKSYPRLEEMVKDRNIDAIAVFTDGPLHFQHVSLALAHGKHVISAVPAVMAPSVSEGLDQAHQLY
;
A
#
# COMPACT_ATOMS: atom_id res chain seq x y z
N MET A 1 44.88 8.30 51.64
CA MET A 1 43.44 8.09 51.28
C MET A 1 43.06 9.27 50.43
N SER A 2 43.11 9.09 49.13
CA SER A 2 42.77 10.11 48.12
C SER A 2 41.49 9.71 47.34
N LYS A 3 40.47 10.54 47.45
CA LYS A 3 39.17 10.33 46.79
C LYS A 3 39.23 10.94 45.40
N ASN A 4 39.29 10.10 44.37
CA ASN A 4 39.11 10.53 42.99
C ASN A 4 37.61 10.72 42.69
N LYS A 5 37.25 11.96 42.46
CA LYS A 5 35.91 12.40 42.08
C LYS A 5 35.87 12.51 40.56
N CYS A 6 35.28 11.51 39.87
CA CYS A 6 34.98 11.60 38.45
C CYS A 6 33.81 12.57 38.25
N LEU A 7 34.11 13.76 37.75
CA LEU A 7 33.11 14.67 37.18
C LEU A 7 32.85 14.26 35.77
N ALA A 8 31.70 13.68 35.53
CA ALA A 8 31.15 13.53 34.19
C ALA A 8 30.45 14.85 33.80
N ASP A 9 31.16 15.67 33.03
CA ASP A 9 30.63 16.92 32.48
C ASP A 9 29.65 16.57 31.34
N SER A 10 28.36 16.62 31.63
CA SER A 10 27.33 16.46 30.62
C SER A 10 27.18 17.77 29.85
N LEU A 11 27.74 17.82 28.67
CA LEU A 11 27.57 18.94 27.74
C LEU A 11 26.11 19.14 27.38
N SER A 12 25.56 20.32 27.67
CA SER A 12 24.20 20.67 27.27
C SER A 12 24.10 20.84 25.77
N ARG A 13 22.90 20.57 25.19
CA ARG A 13 22.64 20.70 23.77
C ARG A 13 23.01 22.07 23.18
N ARG A 14 22.92 23.13 23.95
CA ARG A 14 23.34 24.48 23.57
C ARG A 14 24.86 24.65 23.46
N GLN A 15 25.64 23.97 24.28
CA GLN A 15 27.10 24.02 24.25
C GLN A 15 27.68 23.20 23.08
N PHE A 16 26.98 22.16 22.65
CA PHE A 16 27.35 21.38 21.47
C PHE A 16 27.20 22.20 20.16
N LEU A 17 26.17 23.01 20.06
CA LEU A 17 25.93 23.85 18.86
C LEU A 17 26.87 25.08 18.81
N GLY A 18 27.40 25.54 19.92
CA GLY A 18 28.29 26.71 19.99
C GLY A 18 29.77 26.44 19.67
N ARG A 19 30.22 25.19 19.64
CA ARG A 19 31.61 24.81 19.36
C ARG A 19 31.91 24.36 17.95
N SER A 20 30.91 24.33 17.06
CA SER A 20 31.07 23.92 15.64
C SER A 20 31.41 25.08 14.70
N ALA A 21 31.61 26.28 15.20
CA ALA A 21 31.83 27.46 14.39
C ALA A 21 33.24 28.01 14.56
N LEU A 22 34.27 27.27 14.19
CA LEU A 22 35.63 27.86 13.90
C LEU A 22 36.62 26.77 13.50
N THR A 23 36.45 26.18 12.33
CA THR A 23 37.57 25.68 11.52
C THR A 23 37.16 25.78 10.06
N GLY A 24 37.71 26.79 9.39
CA GLY A 24 37.59 26.93 7.93
C GLY A 24 38.35 25.83 7.23
N ALA A 25 37.67 24.74 6.94
CA ALA A 25 38.01 23.78 5.90
C ALA A 25 36.79 23.75 5.00
N ALA A 26 36.97 24.09 3.73
CA ALA A 26 35.94 23.91 2.70
C ALA A 26 35.61 22.40 2.65
N ALA A 27 34.70 21.98 3.53
CA ALA A 27 34.07 20.68 3.45
C ALA A 27 33.24 20.71 2.17
N PHE A 28 33.73 20.02 1.17
CA PHE A 28 32.91 19.56 0.05
C PHE A 28 31.76 18.80 0.67
N VAL A 29 30.64 19.50 0.90
CA VAL A 29 29.39 18.85 1.25
C VAL A 29 29.02 18.08 -0.03
N PRO A 30 29.10 16.75 -0.04
CA PRO A 30 28.51 16.02 -1.13
C PRO A 30 27.04 16.44 -1.09
N SER A 31 26.61 17.18 -2.10
CA SER A 31 25.20 17.37 -2.36
C SER A 31 24.65 15.95 -2.39
N VAL A 32 24.01 15.54 -1.32
CA VAL A 32 23.19 14.36 -1.34
C VAL A 32 22.15 14.71 -2.38
N LEU A 33 22.43 14.33 -3.62
CA LEU A 33 21.43 14.19 -4.64
C LEU A 33 20.39 13.29 -4.01
N TYR A 34 19.37 13.87 -3.40
CA TYR A 34 18.08 13.24 -3.30
C TYR A 34 17.69 13.00 -4.76
N GLY A 35 18.25 11.94 -5.33
CA GLY A 35 17.75 11.39 -6.55
C GLY A 35 16.27 11.21 -6.27
N GLN A 36 15.45 11.94 -6.99
CA GLN A 36 14.05 11.61 -7.08
C GLN A 36 14.06 10.15 -7.55
N VAL A 37 13.93 9.25 -6.58
CA VAL A 37 13.57 7.86 -6.89
C VAL A 37 12.25 8.07 -7.61
N ALA A 38 12.28 7.93 -8.93
CA ALA A 38 11.07 7.98 -9.73
C ALA A 38 10.12 7.01 -9.06
N SER A 39 9.09 7.54 -8.37
CA SER A 39 8.22 6.72 -7.55
C SER A 39 7.57 5.75 -8.53
N ARG A 40 7.88 4.47 -8.38
CA ARG A 40 7.30 3.44 -9.21
C ARG A 40 5.79 3.51 -9.01
N LYS A 41 5.04 3.66 -10.08
CA LYS A 41 3.58 3.67 -10.04
C LYS A 41 3.06 2.38 -9.40
N ILE A 42 2.04 2.51 -8.57
CA ILE A 42 1.34 1.37 -7.97
C ILE A 42 0.52 0.69 -9.06
N ARG A 43 0.74 -0.60 -9.24
CA ARG A 43 0.01 -1.43 -10.20
C ARG A 43 -1.17 -2.08 -9.50
N LEU A 44 -2.36 -1.65 -9.89
CA LEU A 44 -3.61 -2.00 -9.23
C LEU A 44 -4.38 -3.04 -10.03
N GLY A 45 -4.89 -4.07 -9.36
CA GLY A 45 -5.90 -4.99 -9.87
C GLY A 45 -7.29 -4.59 -9.38
N ILE A 46 -8.28 -4.53 -10.26
CA ILE A 46 -9.67 -4.19 -9.88
C ILE A 46 -10.53 -5.45 -9.91
N ALA A 47 -11.15 -5.80 -8.80
CA ALA A 47 -12.07 -6.92 -8.67
C ALA A 47 -13.50 -6.42 -8.43
N GLY A 48 -14.41 -6.68 -9.37
CA GLY A 48 -15.82 -6.31 -9.30
C GLY A 48 -16.22 -5.17 -10.22
N GLY A 49 -16.93 -5.49 -11.29
CA GLY A 49 -17.31 -4.59 -12.38
C GLY A 49 -18.62 -3.83 -12.19
N ARG A 50 -19.19 -3.79 -10.99
CA ARG A 50 -20.33 -2.94 -10.64
C ARG A 50 -19.86 -1.66 -9.96
N PHE A 51 -19.53 -1.76 -8.70
CA PHE A 51 -19.06 -0.63 -7.90
C PHE A 51 -17.64 -0.18 -8.30
N GLY A 52 -16.79 -1.12 -8.71
CA GLY A 52 -15.43 -0.83 -9.13
C GLY A 52 -15.27 0.11 -10.33
N LEU A 53 -16.34 0.36 -11.10
CA LEU A 53 -16.32 1.31 -12.23
C LEU A 53 -16.27 2.79 -11.80
N GLN A 54 -16.47 3.10 -10.54
CA GLN A 54 -16.69 4.48 -10.06
C GLN A 54 -15.43 5.21 -9.58
N PHE A 55 -14.27 4.56 -9.62
CA PHE A 55 -13.07 5.06 -8.92
C PHE A 55 -11.95 5.46 -9.87
N TYR A 56 -12.01 6.05 -10.87
CA TYR A 56 -11.04 6.66 -11.82
C TYR A 56 -9.53 6.50 -11.49
N TRP A 57 -9.10 5.32 -11.00
CA TRP A 57 -7.73 5.02 -10.59
C TRP A 57 -6.68 5.31 -11.66
N HIS A 58 -7.07 5.15 -12.94
CA HIS A 58 -6.22 5.39 -14.09
C HIS A 58 -5.90 6.87 -14.34
N GLU A 59 -6.61 7.78 -13.68
CA GLU A 59 -6.36 9.22 -13.75
C GLU A 59 -5.33 9.67 -12.71
N HIS A 60 -5.05 8.85 -11.70
CA HIS A 60 -4.06 9.20 -10.68
C HIS A 60 -2.63 9.02 -11.23
N PRO A 61 -1.74 10.03 -11.09
CA PRO A 61 -0.40 9.98 -11.68
C PRO A 61 0.47 8.81 -11.19
N ASP A 62 0.25 8.37 -9.95
CA ASP A 62 1.03 7.31 -9.30
C ASP A 62 0.36 5.94 -9.37
N CYS A 63 -0.74 5.79 -10.11
CA CYS A 63 -1.44 4.53 -10.30
C CYS A 63 -1.42 4.06 -11.76
N ILE A 64 -1.44 2.74 -11.93
CA ILE A 64 -1.74 2.06 -13.19
C ILE A 64 -2.73 0.95 -12.87
N VAL A 65 -3.83 0.86 -13.60
CA VAL A 65 -4.69 -0.31 -13.53
C VAL A 65 -4.08 -1.38 -14.44
N GLU A 66 -3.44 -2.36 -13.83
CA GLU A 66 -2.71 -3.43 -14.52
C GLU A 66 -3.65 -4.50 -15.06
N ALA A 67 -4.67 -4.85 -14.27
CA ALA A 67 -5.63 -5.89 -14.65
C ALA A 67 -6.97 -5.69 -13.94
N VAL A 68 -7.98 -6.34 -14.49
CA VAL A 68 -9.34 -6.35 -13.94
C VAL A 68 -9.89 -7.77 -13.86
N THR A 69 -10.86 -7.99 -12.96
CA THR A 69 -11.60 -9.25 -12.89
C THR A 69 -13.08 -9.03 -12.54
N ASP A 70 -13.93 -9.77 -13.16
CA ASP A 70 -15.34 -9.97 -12.80
C ASP A 70 -15.78 -11.33 -13.34
N LEU A 71 -16.71 -11.98 -12.67
CA LEU A 71 -17.26 -13.28 -13.13
C LEU A 71 -18.11 -13.12 -14.40
N VAL A 72 -18.71 -11.94 -14.60
CA VAL A 72 -19.53 -11.60 -15.75
C VAL A 72 -18.66 -11.00 -16.86
N PRO A 73 -18.53 -11.64 -18.03
CA PRO A 73 -17.66 -11.18 -19.10
C PRO A 73 -17.90 -9.74 -19.53
N GLU A 74 -19.14 -9.33 -19.70
CA GLU A 74 -19.54 -7.99 -20.14
C GLU A 74 -19.10 -6.91 -19.13
N ARG A 75 -19.15 -7.22 -17.84
CA ARG A 75 -18.65 -6.30 -16.80
C ARG A 75 -17.13 -6.19 -16.83
N ARG A 76 -16.46 -7.30 -17.12
CA ARG A 76 -15.00 -7.35 -17.24
C ARG A 76 -14.53 -6.53 -18.43
N GLU A 77 -15.21 -6.65 -19.58
CA GLU A 77 -14.93 -5.84 -20.77
C GLU A 77 -15.11 -4.35 -20.49
N LYS A 78 -16.20 -3.99 -19.82
CA LYS A 78 -16.47 -2.60 -19.42
C LYS A 78 -15.42 -2.05 -18.45
N LEU A 79 -14.90 -2.86 -17.52
CA LEU A 79 -13.79 -2.48 -16.67
C LEU A 79 -12.51 -2.24 -17.48
N MET A 80 -12.20 -3.11 -18.45
CA MET A 80 -11.04 -2.95 -19.33
C MET A 80 -11.11 -1.65 -20.12
N GLU A 81 -12.27 -1.35 -20.69
CA GLU A 81 -12.50 -0.11 -21.42
C GLU A 81 -12.36 1.12 -20.53
N THR A 82 -13.03 1.13 -19.36
CA THR A 82 -13.02 2.25 -18.43
C THR A 82 -11.61 2.55 -17.92
N TYR A 83 -10.87 1.52 -17.56
CA TYR A 83 -9.54 1.68 -16.99
C TYR A 83 -8.41 1.65 -18.02
N ARG A 84 -8.75 1.50 -19.30
CA ARG A 84 -7.78 1.43 -20.41
C ARG A 84 -6.71 0.37 -20.21
N CYS A 85 -7.08 -0.75 -19.56
CA CYS A 85 -6.18 -1.87 -19.34
C CYS A 85 -6.47 -2.98 -20.36
N THR A 86 -5.42 -3.72 -20.71
CA THR A 86 -5.51 -4.79 -21.73
C THR A 86 -5.57 -6.18 -21.11
N LYS A 87 -5.46 -6.28 -19.78
CA LYS A 87 -5.35 -7.54 -19.08
C LYS A 87 -6.56 -7.79 -18.21
N SER A 88 -7.16 -8.95 -18.35
CA SER A 88 -8.27 -9.37 -17.50
C SER A 88 -8.15 -10.83 -17.09
N TYR A 89 -8.76 -11.15 -15.97
CA TYR A 89 -8.84 -12.50 -15.43
C TYR A 89 -10.29 -12.89 -15.23
N PRO A 90 -10.68 -14.15 -15.52
CA PRO A 90 -12.03 -14.61 -15.28
C PRO A 90 -12.36 -14.70 -13.79
N ARG A 91 -11.35 -14.87 -12.93
CA ARG A 91 -11.49 -15.03 -11.48
C ARG A 91 -10.39 -14.30 -10.71
N LEU A 92 -10.72 -13.89 -9.47
CA LEU A 92 -9.77 -13.26 -8.57
C LEU A 92 -8.61 -14.18 -8.19
N GLU A 93 -8.86 -15.48 -8.04
CA GLU A 93 -7.86 -16.50 -7.70
C GLU A 93 -6.74 -16.62 -8.73
N GLU A 94 -7.00 -16.20 -9.96
CA GLU A 94 -5.97 -16.12 -11.01
C GLU A 94 -5.24 -14.78 -10.96
N MET A 95 -5.99 -13.69 -10.79
CA MET A 95 -5.43 -12.35 -10.74
C MET A 95 -4.45 -12.13 -9.58
N VAL A 96 -4.72 -12.67 -8.39
CA VAL A 96 -3.85 -12.52 -7.21
C VAL A 96 -2.46 -13.12 -7.41
N LYS A 97 -2.31 -14.08 -8.32
CA LYS A 97 -1.02 -14.73 -8.67
C LYS A 97 -0.14 -13.87 -9.56
N ASP A 98 -0.69 -12.83 -10.16
CA ASP A 98 0.09 -11.96 -11.04
C ASP A 98 1.09 -11.13 -10.24
N ARG A 99 2.38 -11.34 -10.52
CA ARG A 99 3.49 -10.61 -9.87
C ARG A 99 3.59 -9.15 -10.30
N ASN A 100 2.90 -8.79 -11.37
CA ASN A 100 2.85 -7.40 -11.84
C ASN A 100 1.79 -6.56 -11.12
N ILE A 101 1.01 -7.13 -10.22
CA ILE A 101 0.02 -6.42 -9.42
C ILE A 101 0.60 -6.21 -8.02
N ASP A 102 0.59 -4.97 -7.55
CA ASP A 102 1.06 -4.58 -6.22
C ASP A 102 -0.10 -4.54 -5.20
N ALA A 103 -1.27 -4.08 -5.65
CA ALA A 103 -2.45 -3.92 -4.82
C ALA A 103 -3.71 -4.41 -5.53
N ILE A 104 -4.72 -4.83 -4.77
CA ILE A 104 -6.03 -5.24 -5.29
C ILE A 104 -7.12 -4.40 -4.64
N ALA A 105 -7.96 -3.80 -5.46
CA ALA A 105 -9.18 -3.14 -5.04
C ALA A 105 -10.36 -4.13 -5.15
N VAL A 106 -10.91 -4.51 -4.00
CA VAL A 106 -12.01 -5.48 -3.86
C VAL A 106 -13.34 -4.73 -3.81
N PHE A 107 -14.10 -4.81 -4.89
CA PHE A 107 -15.42 -4.21 -5.06
C PHE A 107 -16.46 -5.27 -5.45
N THR A 108 -16.25 -6.48 -5.02
CA THR A 108 -17.15 -7.61 -5.20
C THR A 108 -18.39 -7.49 -4.30
N ASP A 109 -19.26 -8.49 -4.30
CA ASP A 109 -20.42 -8.47 -3.42
C ASP A 109 -20.02 -8.61 -1.95
N GLY A 110 -20.68 -7.85 -1.05
CA GLY A 110 -20.34 -7.70 0.35
C GLY A 110 -20.05 -9.00 1.12
N PRO A 111 -20.87 -10.06 0.98
CA PRO A 111 -20.61 -11.35 1.65
C PRO A 111 -19.28 -12.01 1.25
N LEU A 112 -18.72 -11.64 0.10
CA LEU A 112 -17.46 -12.18 -0.41
C LEU A 112 -16.23 -11.35 -0.04
N HIS A 113 -16.42 -10.16 0.55
CA HIS A 113 -15.31 -9.24 0.82
C HIS A 113 -14.26 -9.89 1.71
N PHE A 114 -14.64 -10.49 2.83
CA PHE A 114 -13.70 -11.14 3.75
C PHE A 114 -12.85 -12.20 3.02
N GLN A 115 -13.49 -13.09 2.25
CA GLN A 115 -12.80 -14.13 1.51
C GLN A 115 -11.83 -13.55 0.47
N HIS A 116 -12.26 -12.56 -0.30
CA HIS A 116 -11.47 -11.98 -1.36
C HIS A 116 -10.31 -11.12 -0.81
N VAL A 117 -10.54 -10.39 0.29
CA VAL A 117 -9.49 -9.63 0.99
C VAL A 117 -8.44 -10.57 1.55
N SER A 118 -8.87 -11.62 2.28
CA SER A 118 -7.97 -12.63 2.83
C SER A 118 -7.13 -13.32 1.76
N LEU A 119 -7.74 -13.65 0.63
CA LEU A 119 -7.06 -14.25 -0.51
C LEU A 119 -5.96 -13.32 -1.06
N ALA A 120 -6.27 -12.05 -1.26
CA ALA A 120 -5.31 -11.08 -1.77
C ALA A 120 -4.14 -10.86 -0.80
N LEU A 121 -4.42 -10.73 0.50
CA LEU A 121 -3.42 -10.60 1.55
C LEU A 121 -2.51 -11.83 1.63
N ALA A 122 -3.07 -13.04 1.53
CA ALA A 122 -2.31 -14.30 1.52
C ALA A 122 -1.34 -14.41 0.34
N HIS A 123 -1.61 -13.68 -0.76
CA HIS A 123 -0.72 -13.59 -1.92
C HIS A 123 0.23 -12.37 -1.85
N GLY A 124 0.34 -11.72 -0.68
CA GLY A 124 1.23 -10.58 -0.46
C GLY A 124 0.81 -9.31 -1.20
N LYS A 125 -0.47 -9.16 -1.53
CA LYS A 125 -1.00 -7.95 -2.16
C LYS A 125 -1.46 -6.95 -1.11
N HIS A 126 -1.25 -5.67 -1.34
CA HIS A 126 -1.97 -4.63 -0.63
C HIS A 126 -3.44 -4.66 -1.03
N VAL A 127 -4.35 -4.30 -0.12
CA VAL A 127 -5.79 -4.39 -0.39
C VAL A 127 -6.49 -3.07 -0.08
N ILE A 128 -7.38 -2.69 -0.98
CA ILE A 128 -8.42 -1.68 -0.77
C ILE A 128 -9.74 -2.43 -0.88
N SER A 129 -10.59 -2.34 0.14
CA SER A 129 -11.90 -3.02 0.12
C SER A 129 -13.03 -2.01 0.21
N ALA A 130 -14.11 -2.28 -0.53
CA ALA A 130 -15.39 -1.64 -0.25
C ALA A 130 -15.89 -2.04 1.14
N VAL A 131 -16.75 -1.21 1.71
CA VAL A 131 -17.37 -1.45 3.01
C VAL A 131 -18.73 -2.16 2.82
N PRO A 132 -19.06 -3.07 3.75
CA PRO A 132 -18.28 -3.56 4.89
C PRO A 132 -17.20 -4.56 4.44
N ALA A 133 -16.01 -4.51 5.05
CA ALA A 133 -14.95 -5.48 4.76
C ALA A 133 -15.29 -6.89 5.29
N VAL A 134 -16.12 -6.95 6.30
CA VAL A 134 -16.64 -8.18 6.92
C VAL A 134 -18.16 -8.14 6.93
N MET A 135 -18.79 -9.20 6.48
CA MET A 135 -20.24 -9.39 6.51
C MET A 135 -20.54 -10.84 6.91
N ALA A 136 -20.70 -11.06 8.20
CA ALA A 136 -20.89 -12.39 8.78
C ALA A 136 -22.30 -12.60 9.31
N PRO A 137 -22.80 -13.85 9.38
CA PRO A 137 -24.12 -14.19 9.89
C PRO A 137 -24.30 -13.89 11.38
N SER A 138 -23.20 -13.87 12.15
CA SER A 138 -23.23 -13.59 13.59
C SER A 138 -22.15 -12.59 13.99
N VAL A 139 -22.35 -11.93 15.14
CA VAL A 139 -21.37 -10.98 15.69
C VAL A 139 -20.05 -11.67 16.05
N SER A 140 -20.09 -12.87 16.62
CA SER A 140 -18.88 -13.63 16.97
C SER A 140 -18.06 -13.98 15.74
N GLU A 141 -18.69 -14.49 14.69
CA GLU A 141 -18.02 -14.80 13.44
C GLU A 141 -17.46 -13.53 12.77
N GLY A 142 -18.20 -12.43 12.82
CA GLY A 142 -17.73 -11.15 12.30
C GLY A 142 -16.50 -10.61 13.03
N LEU A 143 -16.44 -10.79 14.36
CA LEU A 143 -15.25 -10.42 15.14
C LEU A 143 -14.05 -11.31 14.81
N ASP A 144 -14.27 -12.64 14.68
CA ASP A 144 -13.22 -13.57 14.31
C ASP A 144 -12.65 -13.25 12.92
N GLN A 145 -13.52 -12.99 11.95
CA GLN A 145 -13.11 -12.57 10.61
C GLN A 145 -12.35 -11.23 10.63
N ALA A 146 -12.81 -10.25 11.41
CA ALA A 146 -12.13 -8.97 11.56
C ALA A 146 -10.73 -9.13 12.15
N HIS A 147 -10.56 -10.00 13.17
CA HIS A 147 -9.25 -10.31 13.74
C HIS A 147 -8.30 -10.98 12.75
N GLN A 148 -8.83 -11.78 11.82
CA GLN A 148 -8.00 -12.45 10.80
C GLN A 148 -7.47 -11.48 9.73
N LEU A 149 -8.11 -10.32 9.54
CA LEU A 149 -7.66 -9.29 8.60
C LEU A 149 -6.63 -8.34 9.21
N TYR A 150 -6.36 -8.44 10.50
CA TYR A 150 -5.43 -7.61 11.25
C TYR A 150 -4.06 -8.27 11.36
#